data_fb9590ba93047a994334782abff97fc3
#
_entry.id   fb9590ba93047a994334782abff97fc3
#
_cell.length_a   1.000
_cell.length_b   1.000
_cell.length_c   1.000
_cell.angle_alpha   90.00
_cell.angle_beta   90.00
_cell.angle_gamma   90.00
#
_symmetry.space_group_name_H-M   'P 1'
#
loop_
_entity.id
_entity.type
_entity.pdbx_description
1 polymer ?
#
loop_
_entity_poly.entity_id
_entity_poly.type
_entity_poly.pdbx_seq_one_letter_code
_entity_poly.pdbx_strand_id
1 'polypeptide(L)'
;ADGDGYGDNPSGIDPDSCPYTTGYSEYDRKGCPDTDEDGYSDPSPDWTSNDGADAFPSHDSQWSDSDSDGYGDNPAPAYLPDDCPQSPGSSTEDRRGCPDSDGDGWSDDGDAFEGDTTQWRDSDSDGYGDNQSPATTPDSCPSVAGNSSIGPMGCPDGDGDGWSDEADSHPDSNLMWSDSDGDGFSDQQGAPLSDDCPDQWGKSDQD
;
A
#
# COMPACT_ATOMS: atom_id res chain seq x y z
N ALA A 1 40.44 -9.25 -29.98
CA ALA A 1 40.99 -8.29 -30.93
C ALA A 1 40.99 -6.86 -30.37
N ASP A 2 40.22 -6.60 -29.34
CA ASP A 2 40.04 -5.30 -28.69
C ASP A 2 40.97 -5.06 -27.49
N GLY A 3 41.62 -6.12 -26.99
CA GLY A 3 42.72 -6.02 -26.03
C GLY A 3 42.30 -6.02 -24.55
N ASP A 4 41.12 -6.50 -24.23
CA ASP A 4 40.60 -6.60 -22.88
C ASP A 4 41.13 -7.78 -22.05
N GLY A 5 41.78 -8.75 -22.71
CA GLY A 5 42.38 -9.90 -22.06
C GLY A 5 41.64 -11.21 -22.29
N TYR A 6 40.45 -11.18 -22.84
CA TYR A 6 39.71 -12.36 -23.27
C TYR A 6 40.13 -12.81 -24.69
N GLY A 7 39.93 -14.06 -25.02
CA GLY A 7 40.41 -14.63 -26.24
C GLY A 7 39.40 -14.65 -27.38
N ASP A 8 39.70 -14.10 -28.55
CA ASP A 8 38.85 -14.07 -29.76
C ASP A 8 38.48 -15.44 -30.32
N ASN A 9 39.06 -16.52 -29.84
CA ASN A 9 38.77 -17.87 -30.31
C ASN A 9 37.55 -18.43 -29.54
N PRO A 10 36.40 -18.59 -30.20
CA PRO A 10 35.17 -19.07 -29.53
C PRO A 10 35.26 -20.50 -28.98
N SER A 11 36.32 -21.25 -29.34
CA SER A 11 36.60 -22.60 -28.80
C SER A 11 37.77 -22.59 -27.82
N GLY A 12 38.25 -21.42 -27.43
CA GLY A 12 39.36 -21.21 -26.49
C GLY A 12 38.94 -21.43 -25.02
N ILE A 13 39.90 -21.17 -24.14
CA ILE A 13 39.63 -21.02 -22.70
C ILE A 13 39.23 -19.56 -22.50
N ASP A 14 38.13 -19.34 -21.81
CA ASP A 14 37.54 -18.01 -21.59
C ASP A 14 37.34 -17.21 -22.91
N PRO A 15 36.45 -17.68 -23.80
CA PRO A 15 36.22 -17.02 -25.07
C PRO A 15 35.55 -15.66 -24.86
N ASP A 16 36.03 -14.67 -25.62
CA ASP A 16 35.41 -13.35 -25.67
C ASP A 16 34.08 -13.38 -26.42
N SER A 17 33.00 -12.95 -25.76
CA SER A 17 31.68 -12.87 -26.36
C SER A 17 31.46 -11.57 -27.14
N CYS A 18 32.33 -10.56 -26.92
CA CYS A 18 32.28 -9.25 -27.55
C CYS A 18 33.61 -8.86 -28.22
N PRO A 19 34.17 -9.67 -29.17
CA PRO A 19 35.57 -9.59 -29.65
C PRO A 19 35.95 -8.29 -30.36
N TYR A 20 35.09 -7.32 -30.47
CA TYR A 20 35.30 -6.02 -31.09
C TYR A 20 34.97 -4.84 -30.15
N THR A 21 34.58 -5.13 -28.90
CA THR A 21 34.17 -4.11 -27.93
C THR A 21 34.74 -4.48 -26.57
N THR A 22 35.77 -3.77 -26.12
CA THR A 22 36.42 -3.98 -24.84
C THR A 22 35.42 -4.01 -23.69
N GLY A 23 35.48 -5.06 -22.86
CA GLY A 23 34.63 -5.19 -21.69
C GLY A 23 35.23 -6.10 -20.63
N TYR A 24 34.63 -6.13 -19.46
CA TYR A 24 35.15 -6.83 -18.28
C TYR A 24 34.13 -7.73 -17.58
N SER A 25 32.97 -7.94 -18.19
CA SER A 25 31.96 -8.87 -17.63
C SER A 25 32.53 -10.30 -17.52
N GLU A 26 32.16 -10.99 -16.42
CA GLU A 26 32.75 -12.30 -16.07
C GLU A 26 31.67 -13.41 -15.92
N TYR A 27 30.43 -13.08 -15.56
CA TYR A 27 29.46 -14.07 -15.12
C TYR A 27 28.50 -14.54 -16.21
N ASP A 28 28.14 -13.68 -17.15
CA ASP A 28 27.24 -14.00 -18.27
C ASP A 28 27.99 -14.10 -19.61
N ARG A 29 28.27 -12.98 -20.27
CA ARG A 29 29.01 -12.87 -21.56
C ARG A 29 30.38 -12.27 -21.33
N LYS A 30 31.39 -13.12 -21.19
CA LYS A 30 32.76 -12.69 -20.90
C LYS A 30 33.30 -11.73 -21.93
N GLY A 31 33.99 -10.68 -21.46
CA GLY A 31 34.62 -9.68 -22.29
C GLY A 31 33.66 -8.67 -22.92
N CYS A 32 32.41 -8.65 -22.49
CA CYS A 32 31.46 -7.62 -22.93
C CYS A 32 31.47 -6.38 -22.00
N PRO A 33 30.98 -5.23 -22.47
CA PRO A 33 30.85 -4.05 -21.63
C PRO A 33 30.07 -4.36 -20.33
N ASP A 34 30.56 -3.79 -19.24
CA ASP A 34 30.07 -3.92 -17.89
C ASP A 34 30.34 -2.56 -17.23
N THR A 35 29.30 -1.73 -17.11
CA THR A 35 29.45 -0.31 -16.78
C THR A 35 29.68 -0.06 -15.29
N ASP A 36 29.10 -0.87 -14.43
CA ASP A 36 29.20 -0.72 -12.98
C ASP A 36 30.13 -1.74 -12.30
N GLU A 37 30.72 -2.64 -13.12
CA GLU A 37 31.74 -3.60 -12.70
C GLU A 37 31.23 -4.67 -11.73
N ASP A 38 29.94 -5.06 -11.84
CA ASP A 38 29.35 -6.12 -11.03
C ASP A 38 29.59 -7.54 -11.59
N GLY A 39 30.11 -7.62 -12.82
CA GLY A 39 30.47 -8.84 -13.52
C GLY A 39 29.43 -9.33 -14.52
N TYR A 40 28.29 -8.71 -14.62
CA TYR A 40 27.27 -8.95 -15.64
C TYR A 40 27.41 -7.94 -16.78
N SER A 41 27.09 -8.36 -18.01
CA SER A 41 27.27 -7.49 -19.18
C SER A 41 26.10 -6.54 -19.34
N ASP A 42 26.39 -5.31 -19.76
CA ASP A 42 25.40 -4.33 -20.20
C ASP A 42 24.45 -4.91 -21.25
N PRO A 43 23.17 -4.53 -21.28
CA PRO A 43 22.24 -4.97 -22.29
C PRO A 43 22.62 -4.45 -23.68
N SER A 44 22.36 -5.25 -24.72
CA SER A 44 22.55 -4.91 -26.11
C SER A 44 21.36 -5.34 -26.96
N PRO A 45 21.23 -4.91 -28.24
CA PRO A 45 20.11 -5.33 -29.09
C PRO A 45 19.94 -6.84 -29.24
N ASP A 46 21.02 -7.60 -29.08
CA ASP A 46 21.06 -9.06 -29.26
C ASP A 46 21.15 -9.81 -27.89
N TRP A 47 21.22 -9.08 -26.80
CA TRP A 47 21.33 -9.62 -25.44
C TRP A 47 20.69 -8.67 -24.43
N THR A 48 19.48 -8.99 -24.05
CA THR A 48 18.66 -8.16 -23.16
C THR A 48 18.65 -8.73 -21.74
N SER A 49 18.08 -7.99 -20.78
CA SER A 49 17.86 -8.49 -19.41
C SER A 49 17.05 -9.79 -19.38
N ASN A 50 16.11 -9.99 -20.32
CA ASN A 50 15.39 -11.24 -20.47
C ASN A 50 16.27 -12.41 -20.95
N ASP A 51 17.41 -12.14 -21.54
CA ASP A 51 18.39 -13.15 -21.98
C ASP A 51 19.47 -13.37 -20.91
N GLY A 52 19.50 -12.56 -19.86
CA GLY A 52 20.45 -12.60 -18.76
C GLY A 52 21.50 -11.48 -18.75
N ALA A 53 21.32 -10.41 -19.55
CA ALA A 53 22.08 -9.17 -19.38
C ALA A 53 21.72 -8.47 -18.08
N ASP A 54 22.61 -7.64 -17.59
CA ASP A 54 22.37 -6.80 -16.44
C ASP A 54 21.10 -5.93 -16.61
N ALA A 55 20.17 -6.06 -15.68
CA ALA A 55 18.95 -5.26 -15.65
C ALA A 55 19.17 -3.84 -15.09
N PHE A 56 20.29 -3.63 -14.37
CA PHE A 56 20.63 -2.37 -13.69
C PHE A 56 22.05 -1.88 -14.00
N PRO A 57 22.44 -1.59 -15.24
CA PRO A 57 23.81 -1.36 -15.69
C PRO A 57 24.55 -0.15 -15.08
N SER A 58 24.06 0.40 -14.01
CA SER A 58 24.67 1.52 -13.27
C SER A 58 24.65 1.30 -11.75
N HIS A 59 24.30 0.09 -11.30
CA HIS A 59 24.13 -0.23 -9.89
C HIS A 59 24.73 -1.61 -9.54
N ASP A 60 25.98 -1.64 -9.18
CA ASP A 60 26.82 -2.79 -8.88
C ASP A 60 26.29 -3.80 -7.84
N SER A 61 25.18 -3.51 -7.22
CA SER A 61 24.51 -4.36 -6.24
C SER A 61 23.26 -5.06 -6.79
N GLN A 62 22.88 -4.79 -8.05
CA GLN A 62 21.73 -5.40 -8.72
C GLN A 62 22.06 -5.73 -10.17
N TRP A 63 21.67 -6.91 -10.63
CA TRP A 63 21.86 -7.36 -12.02
C TRP A 63 20.64 -8.12 -12.59
N SER A 64 19.66 -8.44 -11.78
CA SER A 64 18.47 -9.21 -12.16
C SER A 64 17.20 -8.56 -11.70
N ASP A 65 16.17 -8.63 -12.56
CA ASP A 65 14.81 -8.18 -12.33
C ASP A 65 13.89 -9.23 -12.98
N SER A 66 13.44 -10.19 -12.18
CA SER A 66 12.78 -11.40 -12.69
C SER A 66 11.37 -11.18 -13.19
N ASP A 67 10.66 -10.20 -12.69
CA ASP A 67 9.28 -9.88 -13.08
C ASP A 67 9.16 -8.58 -13.89
N SER A 68 10.28 -7.84 -14.01
CA SER A 68 10.43 -6.65 -14.85
C SER A 68 9.61 -5.43 -14.38
N ASP A 69 9.53 -5.23 -13.08
CA ASP A 69 8.84 -4.07 -12.47
C ASP A 69 9.79 -2.90 -12.14
N GLY A 70 11.11 -3.12 -12.26
CA GLY A 70 12.15 -2.10 -12.03
C GLY A 70 12.75 -2.14 -10.63
N TYR A 71 12.37 -3.10 -9.81
CA TYR A 71 13.05 -3.45 -8.56
C TYR A 71 13.91 -4.70 -8.77
N GLY A 72 15.02 -4.80 -8.04
CA GLY A 72 15.99 -5.85 -8.30
C GLY A 72 15.91 -7.04 -7.35
N ASP A 73 16.17 -8.24 -7.88
CA ASP A 73 16.05 -9.50 -7.14
C ASP A 73 16.99 -9.63 -5.94
N ASN A 74 18.08 -8.85 -5.89
CA ASN A 74 19.03 -8.91 -4.78
C ASN A 74 18.42 -8.22 -3.55
N PRO A 75 18.43 -8.89 -2.39
CA PRO A 75 17.84 -8.34 -1.18
C PRO A 75 18.66 -7.16 -0.61
N ALA A 76 18.05 -6.39 0.28
CA ALA A 76 18.74 -5.32 0.98
C ALA A 76 20.10 -5.80 1.56
N PRO A 77 21.17 -5.01 1.48
CA PRO A 77 21.21 -3.57 1.20
C PRO A 77 21.42 -3.19 -0.28
N ALA A 78 21.07 -4.04 -1.23
CA ALA A 78 21.17 -3.73 -2.65
C ALA A 78 20.33 -2.51 -3.07
N TYR A 79 20.63 -1.97 -4.27
CA TYR A 79 19.85 -0.86 -4.83
C TYR A 79 18.43 -1.31 -5.18
N LEU A 80 17.42 -0.58 -4.72
CA LEU A 80 16.00 -0.88 -4.96
C LEU A 80 15.66 -2.39 -4.86
N PRO A 81 15.89 -3.02 -3.70
CA PRO A 81 15.59 -4.44 -3.55
C PRO A 81 14.10 -4.70 -3.70
N ASP A 82 13.76 -5.83 -4.33
CA ASP A 82 12.41 -6.31 -4.48
C ASP A 82 12.06 -7.34 -3.38
N ASP A 83 10.95 -7.11 -2.70
CA ASP A 83 10.41 -8.05 -1.70
C ASP A 83 9.48 -9.09 -2.33
N CYS A 84 9.11 -8.92 -3.61
CA CYS A 84 8.22 -9.80 -4.37
C CYS A 84 8.76 -10.20 -5.76
N PRO A 85 10.00 -10.71 -5.93
CA PRO A 85 10.71 -10.83 -7.19
C PRO A 85 10.10 -11.78 -8.24
N GLN A 86 8.88 -12.21 -8.08
CA GLN A 86 8.13 -13.05 -9.02
C GLN A 86 6.73 -12.47 -9.33
N SER A 87 6.41 -11.30 -8.76
CA SER A 87 5.08 -10.71 -8.84
C SER A 87 5.21 -9.20 -8.99
N PRO A 88 5.20 -8.67 -10.21
CA PRO A 88 5.49 -7.27 -10.47
C PRO A 88 4.57 -6.34 -9.70
N GLY A 89 5.13 -5.31 -9.09
CA GLY A 89 4.39 -4.38 -8.27
C GLY A 89 4.99 -2.99 -8.19
N SER A 90 4.32 -2.11 -7.49
CA SER A 90 4.69 -0.69 -7.38
C SER A 90 4.80 -0.19 -5.94
N SER A 91 4.56 -1.04 -4.96
CA SER A 91 4.58 -0.66 -3.55
C SER A 91 5.97 -0.18 -3.08
N THR A 92 5.98 0.78 -2.17
CA THR A 92 7.19 1.47 -1.69
C THR A 92 7.26 1.66 -0.18
N GLU A 93 6.13 1.59 0.51
CA GLU A 93 6.01 1.99 1.91
C GLU A 93 6.28 0.84 2.89
N ASP A 94 5.79 -0.35 2.60
CA ASP A 94 5.98 -1.55 3.43
C ASP A 94 6.91 -2.58 2.77
N ARG A 95 6.46 -3.22 1.70
CA ARG A 95 7.16 -4.24 0.92
C ARG A 95 7.38 -3.71 -0.50
N ARG A 96 8.63 -3.39 -0.82
CA ARG A 96 8.96 -2.79 -2.11
C ARG A 96 8.82 -3.78 -3.26
N GLY A 97 8.31 -3.30 -4.42
CA GLY A 97 8.14 -4.14 -5.62
C GLY A 97 6.98 -5.13 -5.53
N CYS A 98 6.16 -5.08 -4.49
CA CYS A 98 5.00 -5.94 -4.38
C CYS A 98 3.75 -5.34 -5.06
N PRO A 99 2.75 -6.17 -5.44
CA PRO A 99 1.48 -5.67 -5.95
C PRO A 99 0.87 -4.61 -5.04
N ASP A 100 0.37 -3.55 -5.67
CA ASP A 100 -0.25 -2.37 -5.06
C ASP A 100 -1.40 -1.96 -5.99
N SER A 101 -2.62 -2.37 -5.64
CA SER A 101 -3.77 -2.32 -6.52
C SER A 101 -4.35 -0.93 -6.74
N ASP A 102 -4.24 -0.04 -5.78
CA ASP A 102 -4.76 1.31 -5.86
C ASP A 102 -3.67 2.38 -6.05
N GLY A 103 -2.40 2.05 -5.81
CA GLY A 103 -1.26 2.90 -6.07
C GLY A 103 -0.96 3.91 -4.95
N ASP A 104 -1.31 3.61 -3.72
CA ASP A 104 -1.01 4.46 -2.56
C ASP A 104 0.39 4.22 -1.98
N GLY A 105 1.06 3.16 -2.42
CA GLY A 105 2.42 2.78 -2.03
C GLY A 105 2.49 1.63 -1.04
N TRP A 106 1.38 1.23 -0.44
CA TRP A 106 1.32 0.02 0.37
C TRP A 106 1.06 -1.20 -0.51
N SER A 107 1.62 -2.34 -0.14
CA SER A 107 1.35 -3.59 -0.88
C SER A 107 -0.05 -4.12 -0.54
N ASP A 108 -0.70 -4.82 -1.49
CA ASP A 108 -2.00 -5.46 -1.26
C ASP A 108 -2.02 -6.34 0.02
N ASP A 109 -0.90 -7.00 0.31
CA ASP A 109 -0.75 -7.82 1.53
C ASP A 109 -0.61 -6.99 2.82
N GLY A 110 -0.18 -5.75 2.74
CA GLY A 110 0.04 -4.83 3.86
C GLY A 110 -1.06 -3.80 4.03
N ASP A 111 -1.94 -3.71 3.05
CA ASP A 111 -3.04 -2.75 2.97
C ASP A 111 -4.37 -3.38 3.42
N ALA A 112 -5.02 -2.77 4.40
CA ALA A 112 -6.35 -3.17 4.84
C ALA A 112 -7.46 -2.72 3.86
N PHE A 113 -7.14 -1.82 2.91
CA PHE A 113 -8.08 -1.21 1.97
C PHE A 113 -7.54 -1.19 0.54
N GLU A 114 -7.21 -2.33 -0.03
CA GLU A 114 -6.56 -2.56 -1.35
C GLU A 114 -7.13 -1.75 -2.55
N GLY A 115 -8.17 -1.00 -2.38
CA GLY A 115 -8.83 -0.21 -3.43
C GLY A 115 -9.13 1.23 -3.01
N ASP A 116 -8.55 1.73 -1.92
CA ASP A 116 -8.79 3.08 -1.41
C ASP A 116 -7.47 3.80 -1.10
N THR A 117 -6.93 4.52 -2.06
CA THR A 117 -5.69 5.32 -1.98
C THR A 117 -5.57 6.27 -0.78
N THR A 118 -6.58 6.35 0.05
CA THR A 118 -6.62 7.25 1.21
C THR A 118 -6.55 6.51 2.55
N GLN A 119 -6.67 5.19 2.51
CA GLN A 119 -6.65 4.31 3.69
C GLN A 119 -5.77 3.10 3.42
N TRP A 120 -4.94 2.71 4.37
CA TRP A 120 -4.10 1.51 4.30
C TRP A 120 -4.08 0.72 5.61
N ARG A 121 -4.73 1.23 6.65
CA ARG A 121 -4.69 0.61 7.96
C ARG A 121 -6.04 0.65 8.65
N ASP A 122 -6.40 -0.47 9.28
CA ASP A 122 -7.57 -0.67 10.12
C ASP A 122 -7.10 -1.39 11.40
N SER A 123 -6.93 -0.63 12.48
CA SER A 123 -6.27 -1.14 13.70
C SER A 123 -7.15 -2.04 14.54
N ASP A 124 -8.46 -1.89 14.48
CA ASP A 124 -9.44 -2.68 15.26
C ASP A 124 -10.31 -3.59 14.40
N SER A 125 -10.13 -3.51 13.07
CA SER A 125 -10.77 -4.39 12.08
C SER A 125 -12.29 -4.24 11.98
N ASP A 126 -12.78 -3.02 12.03
CA ASP A 126 -14.22 -2.73 11.91
C ASP A 126 -14.65 -2.26 10.50
N GLY A 127 -13.67 -2.02 9.62
CA GLY A 127 -13.90 -1.60 8.23
C GLY A 127 -13.86 -0.09 8.02
N TYR A 128 -13.52 0.68 9.04
CA TYR A 128 -13.17 2.09 8.94
C TYR A 128 -11.67 2.27 9.05
N GLY A 129 -11.11 3.19 8.31
CA GLY A 129 -9.65 3.34 8.24
C GLY A 129 -9.07 4.33 9.23
N ASP A 130 -7.87 4.02 9.74
CA ASP A 130 -7.17 4.84 10.75
C ASP A 130 -6.86 6.26 10.26
N ASN A 131 -6.78 6.49 8.93
CA ASN A 131 -6.47 7.80 8.39
C ASN A 131 -7.65 8.75 8.55
N GLN A 132 -7.37 9.91 9.11
CA GLN A 132 -8.40 10.91 9.38
C GLN A 132 -8.81 11.68 8.12
N SER A 133 -9.95 12.37 8.18
CA SER A 133 -10.41 13.25 7.08
C SER A 133 -9.25 14.13 6.54
N PRO A 134 -9.07 14.23 5.21
CA PRO A 134 -10.06 13.96 4.15
C PRO A 134 -10.07 12.52 3.59
N ALA A 135 -9.55 11.53 4.29
CA ALA A 135 -9.61 10.14 3.85
C ALA A 135 -11.07 9.64 3.71
N THR A 136 -11.26 8.62 2.91
CA THR A 136 -12.55 7.95 2.76
C THR A 136 -12.83 7.13 4.02
N THR A 137 -14.04 7.13 4.52
CA THR A 137 -14.45 6.37 5.73
C THR A 137 -13.45 6.44 6.90
N PRO A 138 -13.11 7.65 7.38
CA PRO A 138 -12.17 7.79 8.49
C PRO A 138 -12.76 7.25 9.78
N ASP A 139 -11.95 6.48 10.52
CA ASP A 139 -12.33 5.99 11.84
C ASP A 139 -12.07 7.04 12.92
N SER A 140 -13.10 7.35 13.68
CA SER A 140 -13.01 8.26 14.84
C SER A 140 -12.60 7.54 16.12
N CYS A 141 -12.67 6.20 16.13
CA CYS A 141 -12.35 5.33 17.28
C CYS A 141 -11.33 4.22 16.94
N PRO A 142 -10.15 4.49 16.32
CA PRO A 142 -9.26 3.52 15.67
C PRO A 142 -8.64 2.44 16.59
N SER A 143 -9.16 2.23 17.76
CA SER A 143 -8.74 1.19 18.70
C SER A 143 -9.92 0.48 19.36
N VAL A 144 -11.15 0.81 18.97
CA VAL A 144 -12.38 0.25 19.55
C VAL A 144 -13.38 0.05 18.43
N ALA A 145 -13.43 -1.14 17.89
CA ALA A 145 -14.30 -1.50 16.79
C ALA A 145 -15.76 -1.08 16.99
N GLY A 146 -16.31 -0.43 15.97
CA GLY A 146 -17.67 0.07 15.99
C GLY A 146 -18.33 0.05 14.62
N ASN A 147 -19.58 0.47 14.56
CA ASN A 147 -20.38 0.44 13.32
C ASN A 147 -21.17 1.73 13.08
N SER A 148 -20.88 2.78 13.85
CA SER A 148 -21.50 4.08 13.62
C SER A 148 -21.12 4.63 12.23
N SER A 149 -22.08 5.20 11.54
CA SER A 149 -21.95 5.72 10.17
C SER A 149 -22.36 7.19 10.05
N ILE A 150 -22.82 7.79 11.15
CA ILE A 150 -23.25 9.17 11.25
C ILE A 150 -22.49 9.83 12.40
N GLY A 151 -21.99 11.05 12.18
CA GLY A 151 -21.18 11.75 13.18
C GLY A 151 -19.77 11.14 13.26
N PRO A 152 -19.28 10.76 14.44
CA PRO A 152 -18.05 9.99 14.61
C PRO A 152 -18.22 8.57 14.04
N MET A 153 -17.67 8.31 12.85
CA MET A 153 -17.73 7.01 12.20
C MET A 153 -16.76 6.00 12.84
N GLY A 154 -17.08 4.71 12.76
CA GLY A 154 -16.23 3.63 13.29
C GLY A 154 -16.28 3.50 14.81
N CYS A 155 -17.16 4.21 15.49
CA CYS A 155 -17.32 4.11 16.94
C CYS A 155 -18.45 3.13 17.34
N PRO A 156 -18.46 2.61 18.58
CA PRO A 156 -19.56 1.80 19.07
C PRO A 156 -20.91 2.45 18.89
N ASP A 157 -21.88 1.67 18.40
CA ASP A 157 -23.27 2.04 18.18
C ASP A 157 -24.12 0.86 18.67
N GLY A 158 -24.64 1.00 19.89
CA GLY A 158 -25.25 -0.10 20.62
C GLY A 158 -26.62 -0.51 20.11
N ASP A 159 -27.42 0.42 19.58
CA ASP A 159 -28.78 0.16 19.10
C ASP A 159 -28.89 0.08 17.56
N GLY A 160 -27.82 0.49 16.83
CA GLY A 160 -27.72 0.32 15.39
C GLY A 160 -28.45 1.37 14.56
N ASP A 161 -28.64 2.58 15.09
CA ASP A 161 -29.28 3.67 14.36
C ASP A 161 -28.30 4.49 13.48
N GLY A 162 -27.01 4.23 13.63
CA GLY A 162 -25.92 4.85 12.91
C GLY A 162 -25.18 5.93 13.68
N TRP A 163 -25.70 6.43 14.78
CA TRP A 163 -24.98 7.33 15.68
C TRP A 163 -24.12 6.52 16.67
N SER A 164 -22.96 7.04 17.02
CA SER A 164 -22.17 6.40 18.07
C SER A 164 -22.77 6.61 19.45
N ASP A 165 -22.58 5.64 20.37
CA ASP A 165 -23.07 5.70 21.75
C ASP A 165 -22.69 7.02 22.46
N GLU A 166 -21.53 7.61 22.11
CA GLU A 166 -21.05 8.86 22.71
C GLU A 166 -21.76 10.09 22.14
N ALA A 167 -22.17 10.04 20.87
CA ALA A 167 -22.83 11.14 20.18
C ALA A 167 -24.34 11.02 20.18
N ASP A 168 -24.87 9.91 20.66
CA ASP A 168 -26.26 9.61 20.77
C ASP A 168 -26.79 9.96 22.16
N SER A 169 -27.84 10.74 22.22
CA SER A 169 -28.53 11.07 23.47
C SER A 169 -29.34 9.90 24.06
N HIS A 170 -29.62 8.87 23.24
CA HIS A 170 -30.41 7.70 23.61
C HIS A 170 -29.82 6.39 23.08
N PRO A 171 -28.63 5.99 23.50
CA PRO A 171 -27.82 4.91 22.88
C PRO A 171 -28.40 3.49 23.01
N ASP A 172 -29.57 3.35 23.57
CA ASP A 172 -30.34 2.10 23.71
C ASP A 172 -31.59 2.09 22.81
N SER A 173 -31.83 3.10 21.97
CA SER A 173 -33.07 3.27 21.23
C SER A 173 -32.90 3.77 19.81
N ASN A 174 -32.87 2.89 18.86
CA ASN A 174 -32.68 3.16 17.42
C ASN A 174 -33.74 4.05 16.72
N LEU A 175 -34.60 4.69 17.48
CA LEU A 175 -35.58 5.68 17.02
C LEU A 175 -35.29 7.07 17.55
N MET A 176 -34.30 7.22 18.40
CA MET A 176 -33.99 8.45 19.14
C MET A 176 -32.49 8.65 19.23
N TRP A 177 -31.96 9.78 18.74
CA TRP A 177 -30.51 10.08 18.72
C TRP A 177 -30.16 11.51 19.10
N SER A 178 -31.17 12.39 19.27
CA SER A 178 -30.95 13.79 19.59
C SER A 178 -31.92 14.25 20.71
N ASP A 179 -31.36 15.02 21.63
CA ASP A 179 -32.06 15.72 22.72
C ASP A 179 -31.37 17.07 22.89
N SER A 180 -31.92 18.13 22.26
CA SER A 180 -31.26 19.42 22.12
C SER A 180 -31.21 20.24 23.41
N ASP A 181 -32.16 20.09 24.31
CA ASP A 181 -32.22 20.83 25.56
C ASP A 181 -31.80 19.97 26.79
N GLY A 182 -31.62 18.65 26.61
CA GLY A 182 -31.08 17.75 27.62
C GLY A 182 -32.07 17.35 28.69
N ASP A 183 -33.38 17.34 28.39
CA ASP A 183 -34.42 17.01 29.38
C ASP A 183 -34.77 15.51 29.41
N GLY A 184 -34.22 14.72 28.49
CA GLY A 184 -34.42 13.28 28.40
C GLY A 184 -35.53 12.85 27.44
N PHE A 185 -36.14 13.80 26.73
CA PHE A 185 -37.04 13.52 25.61
C PHE A 185 -36.31 13.75 24.27
N SER A 186 -36.73 13.02 23.27
CA SER A 186 -36.05 13.03 21.97
C SER A 186 -36.65 14.04 21.00
N ASP A 187 -35.82 14.77 20.27
CA ASP A 187 -36.22 15.69 19.19
C ASP A 187 -36.95 14.98 18.05
N GLN A 188 -36.86 13.64 17.96
CA GLN A 188 -37.45 12.85 16.88
C GLN A 188 -38.96 12.72 17.06
N GLN A 189 -39.71 13.39 16.20
CA GLN A 189 -41.16 13.32 16.22
C GLN A 189 -41.71 11.91 15.93
N GLY A 190 -42.55 11.42 16.80
CA GLY A 190 -43.15 10.09 16.69
C GLY A 190 -42.33 8.98 17.31
N ALA A 191 -41.19 9.28 17.91
CA ALA A 191 -40.44 8.37 18.77
C ALA A 191 -41.16 8.10 20.09
N PRO A 192 -40.81 7.05 20.84
CA PRO A 192 -41.46 6.69 22.09
C PRO A 192 -41.42 7.78 23.18
N LEU A 193 -40.38 8.61 23.17
CA LEU A 193 -40.21 9.74 24.09
C LEU A 193 -39.98 11.02 23.26
N SER A 194 -40.88 11.34 22.33
CA SER A 194 -40.75 12.56 21.52
C SER A 194 -41.03 13.82 22.35
N ASP A 195 -40.17 14.83 22.12
CA ASP A 195 -40.33 16.16 22.70
C ASP A 195 -41.14 17.08 21.78
N ASP A 196 -42.16 17.71 22.30
CA ASP A 196 -42.98 18.71 21.59
C ASP A 196 -42.33 20.11 21.63
N CYS A 197 -41.33 20.32 22.48
CA CYS A 197 -40.62 21.60 22.66
C CYS A 197 -39.08 21.45 22.66
N PRO A 198 -38.44 20.98 21.56
CA PRO A 198 -37.04 20.56 21.53
C PRO A 198 -35.96 21.57 21.95
N ASP A 199 -36.34 22.82 22.15
CA ASP A 199 -35.44 23.91 22.56
C ASP A 199 -35.74 24.40 23.98
N GLN A 200 -36.66 23.77 24.71
CA GLN A 200 -37.13 24.24 26.02
C GLN A 200 -37.25 23.09 27.00
N TRP A 201 -36.30 22.99 27.91
CA TRP A 201 -36.29 21.99 28.98
C TRP A 201 -37.60 21.89 29.70
N GLY A 202 -38.28 20.77 29.60
CA GLY A 202 -39.62 20.55 30.19
C GLY A 202 -39.98 19.07 30.21
N LYS A 203 -41.13 18.75 30.79
CA LYS A 203 -41.72 17.41 30.76
C LYS A 203 -42.95 17.47 29.89
N SER A 204 -42.80 17.44 28.59
CA SER A 204 -43.94 17.49 27.70
C SER A 204 -44.17 16.17 26.97
N ASP A 205 -44.81 15.25 27.64
CA ASP A 205 -45.55 14.18 27.00
C ASP A 205 -47.07 14.51 26.91
N GLN A 206 -47.44 15.72 27.25
CA GLN A 206 -48.84 16.11 27.38
C GLN A 206 -49.06 17.63 27.19
N ASP A 207 -49.15 18.11 25.95
CA ASP A 207 -49.93 19.34 25.68
C ASP A 207 -50.75 19.23 24.39
#